data_64724a58793f358f46049e4d054a8c0c
#
_entry.id   64724a58793f358f46049e4d054a8c0c
#
_cell.length_a   1.000
_cell.length_b   1.000
_cell.length_c   1.000
_cell.angle_alpha   90.00
_cell.angle_beta   90.00
_cell.angle_gamma   90.00
#
_symmetry.space_group_name_H-M   'P 1'
#
loop_
_entity.id
_entity.type
_entity.pdbx_description
1 polymer ?
#
loop_
_entity_poly.entity_id
_entity_poly.type
_entity_poly.pdbx_seq_one_letter_code
_entity_poly.pdbx_strand_id
1 'polypeptide(L)'
;SKEYLISDKGSIDWLCFPNFDSPSIFASLLDREKGGYFGFEVSPDYQISQSYVPHTNILSTNFVSEENEFAVVDFMPCYHLSDASNCYRPAEIYRYIRRIKGTPRFKINYEPAPDYARGKTIFNTTSEYIETYSTSNSKDRQYLYSSLPLHKILEQKEITPEGFSICISSLS
;
A
#
# COMPACT_ATOMS: atom_id res chain seq x y z
N SER A 1 6.22 15.95 8.30
CA SER A 1 6.52 14.52 8.21
C SER A 1 5.40 13.84 7.48
N LYS A 2 5.71 12.73 6.80
CA LYS A 2 4.72 11.88 6.15
C LYS A 2 4.63 10.62 6.99
N GLU A 3 3.42 10.23 7.36
CA GLU A 3 3.20 9.11 8.26
C GLU A 3 2.15 8.17 7.69
N TYR A 4 2.41 6.89 7.83
CA TYR A 4 1.46 5.82 7.58
C TYR A 4 1.57 4.78 8.68
N LEU A 5 0.48 4.08 8.93
CA LEU A 5 0.44 3.00 9.92
C LEU A 5 0.09 1.69 9.23
N ILE A 6 0.91 0.69 9.52
CA ILE A 6 0.72 -0.68 9.03
C ILE A 6 0.40 -1.55 10.24
N SER A 7 -0.69 -2.33 10.13
CA SER A 7 -1.08 -3.31 11.14
C SER A 7 -0.10 -4.48 11.19
N ASP A 8 -0.17 -5.27 12.26
CA ASP A 8 0.59 -6.52 12.43
C ASP A 8 0.31 -7.57 11.35
N LYS A 9 -0.72 -7.37 10.53
CA LYS A 9 -1.08 -8.21 9.39
C LYS A 9 -0.63 -7.64 8.04
N GLY A 10 0.17 -6.58 8.06
CA GLY A 10 0.68 -5.94 6.84
C GLY A 10 -0.32 -5.07 6.08
N SER A 11 -1.44 -4.69 6.72
CA SER A 11 -2.42 -3.78 6.13
C SER A 11 -2.05 -2.32 6.42
N ILE A 12 -2.09 -1.46 5.41
CA ILE A 12 -2.03 0.00 5.61
C ILE A 12 -3.41 0.44 6.08
N ASP A 13 -3.53 0.75 7.35
CA ASP A 13 -4.78 1.10 8.02
C ASP A 13 -4.93 2.61 8.28
N TRP A 14 -3.87 3.36 8.03
CA TRP A 14 -3.84 4.82 8.06
C TRP A 14 -2.85 5.38 7.06
N LEU A 15 -3.30 6.31 6.24
CA LEU A 15 -2.45 7.05 5.29
C LEU A 15 -3.08 8.39 4.94
N CYS A 16 -2.32 9.47 5.08
CA CYS A 16 -2.64 10.80 4.58
C CYS A 16 -1.61 11.23 3.54
N PHE A 17 -2.07 11.70 2.38
CA PHE A 17 -1.24 12.25 1.32
C PHE A 17 -1.79 13.59 0.83
N PRO A 18 -0.93 14.49 0.36
CA PRO A 18 0.54 14.42 0.32
C PRO A 18 1.23 14.70 1.67
N ASN A 19 0.52 15.23 2.67
CA ASN A 19 1.04 15.61 3.98
C ASN A 19 0.25 14.91 5.10
N PHE A 20 0.77 14.95 6.32
CA PHE A 20 0.12 14.33 7.48
C PHE A 20 -1.21 15.00 7.87
N ASP A 21 -1.37 16.28 7.54
CA ASP A 21 -2.58 17.09 7.75
C ASP A 21 -3.54 17.08 6.56
N SER A 22 -3.20 16.35 5.50
CA SER A 22 -4.10 16.14 4.36
C SER A 22 -5.21 15.15 4.71
N PRO A 23 -6.34 15.19 3.99
CA PRO A 23 -7.37 14.17 4.16
C PRO A 23 -6.84 12.75 3.99
N SER A 24 -7.34 11.82 4.80
CA SER A 24 -6.91 10.44 4.75
C SER A 24 -7.35 9.75 3.46
N ILE A 25 -6.52 8.80 3.01
CA ILE A 25 -6.83 7.86 1.93
C ILE A 25 -7.29 6.53 2.53
N PHE A 26 -6.60 6.11 3.59
CA PHE A 26 -6.97 4.95 4.40
C PHE A 26 -7.13 5.41 5.84
N ALA A 27 -8.19 4.97 6.49
CA ALA A 27 -8.52 5.32 7.87
C ALA A 27 -9.27 4.17 8.59
N SER A 28 -9.05 2.91 8.22
CA SER A 28 -9.66 1.75 8.90
C SER A 28 -9.25 1.66 10.37
N LEU A 29 -8.15 2.31 10.75
CA LEU A 29 -7.76 2.50 12.14
C LEU A 29 -8.84 3.21 12.98
N LEU A 30 -9.56 4.16 12.38
CA LEU A 30 -10.64 4.94 13.03
C LEU A 30 -12.02 4.31 12.81
N ASP A 31 -12.26 3.77 11.61
CA ASP A 31 -13.52 3.15 11.23
C ASP A 31 -13.25 1.97 10.29
N ARG A 32 -13.37 0.76 10.82
CA ARG A 32 -13.08 -0.46 10.08
C ARG A 32 -14.04 -0.72 8.91
N GLU A 33 -15.25 -0.21 8.97
CA GLU A 33 -16.26 -0.46 7.95
C GLU A 33 -16.16 0.55 6.79
N LYS A 34 -15.80 1.80 7.07
CA LYS A 34 -15.84 2.91 6.12
C LYS A 34 -14.48 3.48 5.76
N GLY A 35 -13.51 3.33 6.66
CA GLY A 35 -12.23 4.05 6.57
C GLY A 35 -11.32 3.62 5.43
N GLY A 36 -11.54 2.43 4.86
CA GLY A 36 -10.69 1.90 3.80
C GLY A 36 -9.32 1.43 4.26
N TYR A 37 -8.71 0.53 3.52
CA TYR A 37 -7.41 -0.05 3.83
C TYR A 37 -6.73 -0.63 2.59
N PHE A 38 -5.44 -0.95 2.73
CA PHE A 38 -4.68 -1.66 1.71
C PHE A 38 -3.95 -2.86 2.35
N GLY A 39 -4.51 -4.04 2.18
CA GLY A 39 -4.04 -5.25 2.84
C GLY A 39 -3.98 -6.47 1.94
N PHE A 40 -3.79 -7.62 2.60
CA PHE A 40 -3.66 -8.93 1.97
C PHE A 40 -4.62 -9.90 2.62
N GLU A 41 -5.30 -10.69 1.80
CA GLU A 41 -6.07 -11.83 2.24
C GLU A 41 -5.24 -13.10 1.98
N VAL A 42 -4.86 -13.77 3.05
CA VAL A 42 -4.06 -15.01 3.03
C VAL A 42 -4.82 -16.15 3.69
N SER A 43 -4.42 -17.36 3.38
CA SER A 43 -4.93 -18.56 4.06
C SER A 43 -4.62 -18.51 5.57
N PRO A 44 -5.49 -19.08 6.44
CA PRO A 44 -5.33 -19.02 7.90
C PRO A 44 -4.09 -19.75 8.46
N ASP A 45 -3.44 -20.58 7.67
CA ASP A 45 -2.22 -21.30 8.04
C ASP A 45 -0.95 -20.43 8.02
N TYR A 46 -1.03 -19.22 7.46
CA TYR A 46 0.09 -18.30 7.50
C TYR A 46 0.28 -17.69 8.88
N GLN A 47 1.51 -17.77 9.38
CA GLN A 47 1.98 -16.99 10.50
C GLN A 47 2.57 -15.67 9.97
N ILE A 48 2.19 -14.57 10.58
CA ILE A 48 2.58 -13.24 10.15
C ILE A 48 3.48 -12.62 11.21
N SER A 49 4.63 -12.09 10.80
CA SER A 49 5.57 -11.37 11.67
C SER A 49 6.10 -10.13 10.98
N GLN A 50 6.50 -9.14 11.77
CA GLN A 50 7.04 -7.89 11.26
C GLN A 50 8.37 -7.55 11.92
N SER A 51 9.25 -6.96 11.14
CA SER A 51 10.50 -6.37 11.63
C SER A 51 10.94 -5.21 10.73
N TYR A 52 11.57 -4.21 11.33
CA TYR A 52 12.29 -3.19 10.57
C TYR A 52 13.61 -3.74 10.06
N VAL A 53 13.97 -3.38 8.83
CA VAL A 53 15.32 -3.61 8.34
C VAL A 53 16.28 -2.77 9.20
N PRO A 54 17.35 -3.37 9.76
CA PRO A 54 18.25 -2.66 10.68
C PRO A 54 18.72 -1.32 10.13
N HIS A 55 18.68 -0.29 10.97
CA HIS A 55 19.09 1.10 10.67
C HIS A 55 18.29 1.79 9.54
N THR A 56 17.09 1.33 9.26
CA THR A 56 16.21 1.92 8.24
C THR A 56 14.77 2.11 8.75
N ASN A 57 13.96 2.85 7.98
CA ASN A 57 12.52 2.95 8.15
C ASN A 57 11.77 1.98 7.22
N ILE A 58 12.42 0.94 6.75
CA ILE A 58 11.85 -0.08 5.88
C ILE A 58 11.24 -1.17 6.75
N LEU A 59 9.93 -1.40 6.61
CA LEU A 59 9.22 -2.44 7.33
C LEU A 59 9.10 -3.69 6.45
N SER A 60 9.48 -4.85 6.98
CA SER A 60 9.22 -6.14 6.35
C SER A 60 8.12 -6.87 7.12
N THR A 61 7.04 -7.24 6.43
CA THR A 61 6.02 -8.14 6.93
C THR A 61 6.22 -9.50 6.27
N ASN A 62 6.46 -10.53 7.06
CA ASN A 62 6.72 -11.89 6.58
C ASN A 62 5.51 -12.76 6.82
N PHE A 63 5.10 -13.48 5.78
CA PHE A 63 3.99 -14.42 5.77
C PHE A 63 4.57 -15.81 5.56
N VAL A 64 4.47 -16.67 6.57
CA VAL A 64 5.13 -17.99 6.61
C VAL A 64 4.11 -19.07 6.89
N SER A 65 4.04 -20.08 6.02
CA SER A 65 3.35 -21.34 6.25
C SER A 65 4.36 -22.50 6.14
N GLU A 66 3.91 -23.73 6.34
CA GLU A 66 4.79 -24.90 6.25
C GLU A 66 5.44 -25.02 4.86
N GLU A 67 4.69 -24.76 3.79
CA GLU A 67 5.15 -24.94 2.42
C GLU A 67 5.52 -23.64 1.70
N ASN A 68 4.96 -22.50 2.15
CA ASN A 68 5.01 -21.25 1.41
C ASN A 68 5.50 -20.09 2.27
N GLU A 69 6.25 -19.19 1.67
CA GLU A 69 6.71 -17.98 2.32
C GLU A 69 6.81 -16.82 1.32
N PHE A 70 6.32 -15.65 1.72
CA PHE A 70 6.53 -14.39 1.02
C PHE A 70 6.67 -13.23 1.99
N ALA A 71 7.24 -12.15 1.53
CA ALA A 71 7.40 -10.93 2.30
C ALA A 71 6.85 -9.72 1.55
N VAL A 72 6.31 -8.78 2.32
CA VAL A 72 5.93 -7.44 1.87
C VAL A 72 6.87 -6.44 2.52
N VAL A 73 7.60 -5.70 1.70
CA VAL A 73 8.57 -4.69 2.14
C VAL A 73 8.01 -3.32 1.84
N ASP A 74 7.72 -2.56 2.88
CA ASP A 74 7.09 -1.24 2.81
C ASP A 74 8.08 -0.13 3.10
N PHE A 75 8.12 0.89 2.25
CA PHE A 75 8.96 2.07 2.45
C PHE A 75 8.44 3.30 1.72
N MET A 76 8.81 4.46 2.24
CA MET A 76 8.71 5.75 1.54
C MET A 76 10.08 6.13 1.01
N PRO A 77 10.23 6.43 -0.29
CA PRO A 77 11.52 6.75 -0.88
C PRO A 77 12.07 8.08 -0.37
N CYS A 78 13.39 8.15 -0.30
CA CYS A 78 14.14 9.36 -0.02
C CYS A 78 15.26 9.43 -1.04
N TYR A 79 15.20 10.43 -1.93
CA TYR A 79 16.21 10.64 -2.96
C TYR A 79 17.20 11.71 -2.50
N HIS A 80 18.49 11.34 -2.38
CA HIS A 80 19.54 12.31 -2.15
C HIS A 80 19.82 13.07 -3.44
N LEU A 81 19.55 14.38 -3.43
CA LEU A 81 20.01 15.27 -4.47
C LEU A 81 21.51 15.45 -4.33
N SER A 82 22.19 15.90 -5.39
CA SER A 82 23.67 16.04 -5.46
C SER A 82 24.30 16.89 -4.36
N ASP A 83 23.51 17.61 -3.58
CA ASP A 83 23.93 18.33 -2.39
C ASP A 83 23.50 17.53 -1.15
N ALA A 84 24.46 16.97 -0.44
CA ALA A 84 24.31 15.92 0.59
C ALA A 84 23.43 16.28 1.81
N SER A 85 22.92 17.52 1.88
CA SER A 85 22.08 18.00 2.98
C SER A 85 20.58 17.88 2.74
N ASN A 86 20.13 17.68 1.51
CA ASN A 86 18.71 17.68 1.14
C ASN A 86 18.26 16.33 0.59
N CYS A 87 17.33 15.69 1.33
CA CYS A 87 16.63 14.51 0.89
C CYS A 87 15.25 14.91 0.32
N TYR A 88 15.02 14.65 -0.96
CA TYR A 88 13.70 14.77 -1.56
C TYR A 88 12.86 13.56 -1.20
N ARG A 89 11.71 13.80 -0.60
CA ARG A 89 10.75 12.77 -0.19
C ARG A 89 9.43 13.00 -0.92
N PRO A 90 9.19 12.33 -2.05
CA PRO A 90 7.90 12.40 -2.74
C PRO A 90 6.77 11.86 -1.86
N ALA A 91 5.53 12.23 -2.19
CA ALA A 91 4.35 11.62 -1.58
C ALA A 91 4.08 10.25 -2.23
N GLU A 92 4.90 9.29 -1.91
CA GLU A 92 4.88 7.94 -2.45
C GLU A 92 5.10 6.91 -1.35
N ILE A 93 4.38 5.80 -1.42
CA ILE A 93 4.62 4.60 -0.62
C ILE A 93 4.80 3.42 -1.56
N TYR A 94 5.86 2.67 -1.36
CA TYR A 94 6.15 1.45 -2.11
C TYR A 94 5.87 0.23 -1.25
N ARG A 95 5.24 -0.76 -1.84
CA ARG A 95 5.07 -2.11 -1.32
C ARG A 95 5.73 -3.08 -2.29
N TYR A 96 6.89 -3.62 -1.95
CA TYR A 96 7.58 -4.64 -2.72
C TYR A 96 7.22 -6.01 -2.16
N ILE A 97 6.62 -6.85 -3.00
CA ILE A 97 6.17 -8.19 -2.60
C ILE A 97 7.07 -9.21 -3.30
N ARG A 98 7.69 -10.06 -2.51
CA ARG A 98 8.61 -11.08 -3.04
C ARG A 98 8.29 -12.46 -2.49
N ARG A 99 8.38 -13.45 -3.36
CA ARG A 99 8.36 -14.86 -2.98
C ARG A 99 9.69 -15.24 -2.33
N ILE A 100 9.63 -16.01 -1.25
CA ILE A 100 10.78 -16.56 -0.55
C ILE A 100 10.83 -18.08 -0.71
N LYS A 101 9.68 -18.77 -0.52
CA LYS A 101 9.58 -20.23 -0.58
C LYS A 101 8.25 -20.66 -1.19
N GLY A 102 8.27 -21.78 -1.93
CA GLY A 102 7.08 -22.43 -2.45
C GLY A 102 6.34 -21.62 -3.52
N THR A 103 5.03 -21.76 -3.53
CA THR A 103 4.10 -21.08 -4.44
C THR A 103 3.01 -20.40 -3.63
N PRO A 104 3.33 -19.34 -2.89
CA PRO A 104 2.36 -18.64 -2.05
C PRO A 104 1.26 -18.01 -2.90
N ARG A 105 0.04 -18.02 -2.36
CA ARG A 105 -1.13 -17.42 -2.98
C ARG A 105 -1.82 -16.50 -2.02
N PHE A 106 -2.26 -15.35 -2.51
CA PHE A 106 -2.99 -14.35 -1.73
C PHE A 106 -3.82 -13.45 -2.64
N LYS A 107 -4.73 -12.68 -2.04
CA LYS A 107 -5.42 -11.58 -2.72
C LYS A 107 -4.96 -10.25 -2.14
N ILE A 108 -5.02 -9.23 -2.96
CA ILE A 108 -4.76 -7.85 -2.55
C ILE A 108 -6.11 -7.16 -2.38
N ASN A 109 -6.30 -6.55 -1.22
CA ASN A 109 -7.44 -5.70 -0.91
C ASN A 109 -6.99 -4.24 -0.98
N TYR A 110 -7.31 -3.56 -2.08
CA TYR A 110 -7.09 -2.13 -2.26
C TYR A 110 -8.43 -1.42 -2.19
N GLU A 111 -8.77 -0.91 -1.02
CA GLU A 111 -10.05 -0.29 -0.69
C GLU A 111 -9.85 1.13 -0.16
N PRO A 112 -9.40 2.08 -0.99
CA PRO A 112 -9.23 3.46 -0.56
C PRO A 112 -10.57 4.12 -0.30
N ALA A 113 -10.61 4.96 0.73
CA ALA A 113 -11.74 5.80 1.09
C ALA A 113 -11.27 7.26 1.27
N PRO A 114 -10.92 7.96 0.17
CA PRO A 114 -10.34 9.29 0.22
C PRO A 114 -11.27 10.30 0.88
N ASP A 115 -10.69 11.38 1.42
CA ASP A 115 -11.39 12.46 2.10
C ASP A 115 -12.21 11.95 3.30
N TYR A 116 -11.59 11.11 4.15
CA TYR A 116 -12.23 10.54 5.33
C TYR A 116 -13.55 9.81 5.04
N ALA A 117 -13.67 9.18 3.88
CA ALA A 117 -14.90 8.52 3.42
C ALA A 117 -16.14 9.42 3.38
N ARG A 118 -15.98 10.74 3.24
CA ARG A 118 -17.10 11.70 3.18
C ARG A 118 -17.92 11.61 1.90
N GLY A 119 -17.30 11.15 0.82
CA GLY A 119 -17.93 10.95 -0.48
C GLY A 119 -17.81 9.53 -0.98
N LYS A 120 -18.28 9.29 -2.20
CA LYS A 120 -18.08 8.02 -2.89
C LYS A 120 -16.68 7.97 -3.47
N THR A 121 -16.02 6.83 -3.35
CA THR A 121 -14.75 6.56 -4.00
C THR A 121 -14.98 6.30 -5.50
N ILE A 122 -14.28 7.02 -6.34
CA ILE A 122 -14.29 6.86 -7.80
C ILE A 122 -12.95 6.27 -8.23
N PHE A 123 -13.01 5.28 -9.09
CA PHE A 123 -11.87 4.64 -9.73
C PHE A 123 -11.89 4.90 -11.24
N ASN A 124 -10.78 5.41 -11.77
CA ASN A 124 -10.52 5.48 -13.19
C ASN A 124 -9.28 4.63 -13.48
N THR A 125 -9.44 3.61 -14.31
CA THR A 125 -8.36 2.68 -14.62
C THR A 125 -7.84 2.90 -16.03
N THR A 126 -6.54 3.02 -16.17
CA THR A 126 -5.82 3.02 -17.43
C THR A 126 -5.00 1.73 -17.59
N SER A 127 -4.19 1.63 -18.63
CA SER A 127 -3.22 0.53 -18.77
C SER A 127 -2.05 0.64 -17.77
N GLU A 128 -1.80 1.82 -17.20
CA GLU A 128 -0.61 2.13 -16.42
C GLU A 128 -0.90 2.32 -14.93
N TYR A 129 -2.10 2.83 -14.57
CA TYR A 129 -2.45 3.14 -13.19
C TYR A 129 -3.95 3.05 -12.91
N ILE A 130 -4.26 3.00 -11.62
CA ILE A 130 -5.59 3.23 -11.07
C ILE A 130 -5.59 4.62 -10.44
N GLU A 131 -6.38 5.54 -10.98
CA GLU A 131 -6.64 6.83 -10.35
C GLU A 131 -7.81 6.70 -9.38
N THR A 132 -7.67 7.27 -8.20
CA THR A 132 -8.69 7.23 -7.16
C THR A 132 -8.92 8.61 -6.58
N TYR A 133 -10.18 8.99 -6.37
CA TYR A 133 -10.57 10.22 -5.69
C TYR A 133 -11.95 10.10 -5.06
N SER A 134 -12.30 11.05 -4.17
CA SER A 134 -13.64 11.15 -3.58
C SER A 134 -14.52 12.12 -4.35
N THR A 135 -15.81 11.82 -4.44
CA THR A 135 -16.81 12.79 -4.98
C THR A 135 -16.93 14.05 -4.13
N SER A 136 -16.56 13.99 -2.85
CA SER A 136 -16.52 15.16 -1.95
C SER A 136 -15.30 16.04 -2.17
N ASN A 137 -14.21 15.49 -2.74
CA ASN A 137 -12.98 16.22 -3.03
C ASN A 137 -12.28 15.63 -4.28
N SER A 138 -12.72 16.07 -5.45
CA SER A 138 -12.18 15.55 -6.73
C SER A 138 -10.82 16.12 -7.14
N LYS A 139 -10.26 17.05 -6.34
CA LYS A 139 -8.94 17.64 -6.62
C LYS A 139 -7.81 16.77 -6.08
N ASP A 140 -8.02 16.13 -4.94
CA ASP A 140 -7.03 15.27 -4.30
C ASP A 140 -7.10 13.86 -4.90
N ARG A 141 -6.18 13.59 -5.83
CA ARG A 141 -6.12 12.32 -6.57
C ARG A 141 -4.95 11.49 -6.11
N GLN A 142 -5.19 10.20 -6.02
CA GLN A 142 -4.17 9.19 -5.75
C GLN A 142 -4.03 8.28 -6.95
N TYR A 143 -2.80 7.83 -7.19
CA TYR A 143 -2.46 6.96 -8.30
C TYR A 143 -1.79 5.70 -7.78
N LEU A 144 -2.31 4.55 -8.12
CA LEU A 144 -1.70 3.26 -7.84
C LEU A 144 -1.08 2.73 -9.11
N TYR A 145 0.23 2.52 -9.07
CA TYR A 145 1.01 1.86 -10.12
C TYR A 145 1.39 0.46 -9.65
N SER A 146 1.41 -0.50 -10.55
CA SER A 146 1.78 -1.87 -10.21
C SER A 146 2.47 -2.54 -11.40
N SER A 147 3.49 -3.35 -11.11
CA SER A 147 4.05 -4.29 -12.07
C SER A 147 3.17 -5.53 -12.29
N LEU A 148 2.17 -5.74 -11.42
CA LEU A 148 1.08 -6.69 -11.65
C LEU A 148 0.00 -6.09 -12.53
N PRO A 149 -0.74 -6.93 -13.28
CA PRO A 149 -1.94 -6.47 -13.97
C PRO A 149 -2.94 -5.85 -12.98
N LEU A 150 -3.30 -4.58 -13.21
CA LEU A 150 -4.15 -3.79 -12.33
C LEU A 150 -5.54 -4.43 -12.07
N HIS A 151 -6.10 -5.13 -13.07
CA HIS A 151 -7.37 -5.82 -12.92
C HIS A 151 -7.35 -6.91 -11.84
N LYS A 152 -6.21 -7.56 -11.60
CA LYS A 152 -6.08 -8.55 -10.52
C LYS A 152 -6.21 -7.92 -9.13
N ILE A 153 -5.78 -6.67 -8.99
CA ILE A 153 -5.93 -5.90 -7.75
C ILE A 153 -7.38 -5.47 -7.57
N LEU A 154 -7.99 -4.85 -8.59
CA LEU A 154 -9.36 -4.35 -8.50
C LEU A 154 -10.41 -5.46 -8.35
N GLU A 155 -10.21 -6.59 -9.01
CA GLU A 155 -11.13 -7.73 -8.96
C GLU A 155 -10.81 -8.71 -7.83
N GLN A 156 -9.83 -8.37 -6.96
CA GLN A 156 -9.38 -9.21 -5.83
C GLN A 156 -9.10 -10.66 -6.22
N LYS A 157 -8.43 -10.83 -7.37
CA LYS A 157 -8.07 -12.17 -7.86
C LYS A 157 -6.88 -12.71 -7.10
N GLU A 158 -6.82 -14.04 -6.99
CA GLU A 158 -5.69 -14.73 -6.41
C GLU A 158 -4.42 -14.49 -7.22
N ILE A 159 -3.34 -14.21 -6.52
CA ILE A 159 -2.04 -13.85 -7.06
C ILE A 159 -0.99 -14.78 -6.50
N THR A 160 -0.04 -15.20 -7.35
CA THR A 160 1.20 -15.87 -6.96
C THR A 160 2.35 -14.90 -7.23
N PRO A 161 3.10 -14.43 -6.22
CA PRO A 161 4.18 -13.48 -6.45
C PRO A 161 5.40 -14.15 -7.07
N GLU A 162 5.99 -13.48 -8.05
CA GLU A 162 7.35 -13.77 -8.55
C GLU A 162 8.33 -12.64 -8.22
N GLY A 163 7.86 -11.63 -7.50
CA GLY A 163 8.52 -10.36 -7.23
C GLY A 163 7.85 -9.25 -8.02
N PHE A 164 7.07 -8.41 -7.33
CA PHE A 164 6.43 -7.25 -7.95
C PHE A 164 6.34 -6.09 -6.96
N SER A 165 6.19 -4.91 -7.50
CA SER A 165 6.05 -3.68 -6.75
C SER A 165 4.72 -3.00 -7.01
N ILE A 166 4.19 -2.38 -5.97
CA ILE A 166 3.05 -1.48 -6.04
C ILE A 166 3.51 -0.14 -5.44
N CYS A 167 3.18 0.94 -6.11
CA CYS A 167 3.42 2.30 -5.63
C CYS A 167 2.11 3.05 -5.56
N ILE A 168 1.84 3.70 -4.44
CA ILE A 168 0.78 4.69 -4.31
C ILE A 168 1.43 6.06 -4.27
N SER A 169 1.01 6.95 -5.17
CA SER A 169 1.51 8.31 -5.30
C SER A 169 0.36 9.31 -5.26
N SER A 170 0.60 10.46 -4.67
CA SER A 170 -0.24 11.64 -4.82
C SER A 170 0.54 12.69 -5.59
N LEU A 171 0.10 12.97 -6.80
CA LEU A 171 0.62 14.09 -7.57
C LEU A 171 -0.04 15.36 -7.02
N SER A 172 0.77 16.21 -6.46
CA SER A 172 0.39 17.57 -6.07
C SER A 172 0.70 18.57 -7.19
#